data_b94b3bdc0b2b403954b0462b5b751987
#
_entry.id   b94b3bdc0b2b403954b0462b5b751987
#
_cell.length_a   1.000
_cell.length_b   1.000
_cell.length_c   1.000
_cell.angle_alpha   90.00
_cell.angle_beta   90.00
_cell.angle_gamma   90.00
#
_symmetry.space_group_name_H-M   'P 1'
#
loop_
_entity.id
_entity.type
_entity.pdbx_description
1 polymer ?
#
loop_
_entity_poly.entity_id
_entity_poly.type
_entity_poly.pdbx_seq_one_letter_code
_entity_poly.pdbx_strand_id
1 'polypeptide(L)'
;MKTITQELLDGLKNADDIKAFLDKDEQKDLLRFLTAGSVDDGKSTLIGRLLFDSKKLYEDQLDALERDSKRVGNAGDHIDYALLLDGLKAEREQGITIDVAYRYFSTNNRKFIIADTPGHEQYTRNMITGGSTANLAIILVDARTGVITQTRRHTFLVSLLGIKHVVLAVNKMDLVDFSEERFNEIVGEYKQFIAPLGIPEVTCIPLSALDGDNVVEKSDRTPWYKDTSL
;
A
#
# COMPACT_ATOMS: atom_id res chain seq x y z
N MET A 1 -21.66 10.42 10.77
CA MET A 1 -21.54 10.28 9.28
C MET A 1 -21.92 8.84 8.98
N LYS A 2 -22.93 8.57 8.16
CA LYS A 2 -23.29 7.17 7.80
C LYS A 2 -22.17 6.56 6.97
N THR A 3 -21.77 5.33 7.28
CA THR A 3 -20.80 4.59 6.47
C THR A 3 -21.36 4.35 5.06
N ILE A 4 -20.46 4.27 4.06
CA ILE A 4 -20.86 3.96 2.65
C ILE A 4 -21.69 2.68 2.58
N THR A 5 -21.43 1.71 3.48
CA THR A 5 -22.23 0.48 3.60
C THR A 5 -23.64 0.77 4.07
N GLN A 6 -23.84 1.72 4.99
CA GLN A 6 -25.18 2.12 5.46
C GLN A 6 -25.93 2.89 4.38
N GLU A 7 -25.26 3.79 3.66
CA GLU A 7 -25.86 4.53 2.54
C GLU A 7 -26.20 3.60 1.37
N LEU A 8 -25.37 2.58 1.11
CA LEU A 8 -25.67 1.53 0.13
C LEU A 8 -26.88 0.68 0.55
N LEU A 9 -26.92 0.24 1.81
CA LEU A 9 -28.04 -0.54 2.34
C LEU A 9 -29.34 0.27 2.38
N ASP A 10 -29.26 1.55 2.72
CA ASP A 10 -30.40 2.47 2.70
C ASP A 10 -30.90 2.76 1.26
N GLY A 11 -30.03 2.60 0.25
CA GLY A 11 -30.34 2.73 -1.19
C GLY A 11 -30.92 1.47 -1.83
N LEU A 12 -30.66 0.28 -1.25
CA LEU A 12 -31.10 -1.01 -1.79
C LEU A 12 -32.49 -1.36 -1.23
N LYS A 13 -33.54 -0.84 -1.89
CA LYS A 13 -34.93 -0.96 -1.39
C LYS A 13 -35.67 -2.22 -1.85
N ASN A 14 -35.17 -2.92 -2.86
CA ASN A 14 -35.79 -4.09 -3.45
C ASN A 14 -34.79 -5.07 -4.05
N ALA A 15 -35.28 -6.26 -4.46
CA ALA A 15 -34.43 -7.31 -5.03
C ALA A 15 -33.75 -6.90 -6.36
N ASP A 16 -34.34 -6.01 -7.12
CA ASP A 16 -33.80 -5.54 -8.40
C ASP A 16 -32.61 -4.58 -8.16
N ASP A 17 -32.69 -3.72 -7.14
CA ASP A 17 -31.60 -2.83 -6.75
C ASP A 17 -30.39 -3.67 -6.27
N ILE A 18 -30.65 -4.72 -5.47
CA ILE A 18 -29.61 -5.65 -4.99
C ILE A 18 -28.96 -6.35 -6.18
N LYS A 19 -29.77 -6.86 -7.12
CA LYS A 19 -29.26 -7.54 -8.30
C LYS A 19 -28.41 -6.61 -9.17
N ALA A 20 -28.89 -5.41 -9.45
CA ALA A 20 -28.15 -4.39 -10.22
C ALA A 20 -26.82 -4.01 -9.53
N PHE A 21 -26.79 -3.93 -8.20
CA PHE A 21 -25.57 -3.70 -7.43
C PHE A 21 -24.58 -4.87 -7.57
N LEU A 22 -25.06 -6.11 -7.45
CA LEU A 22 -24.22 -7.30 -7.58
C LEU A 22 -23.66 -7.44 -9.00
N ASP A 23 -24.50 -7.25 -10.03
CA ASP A 23 -24.08 -7.29 -11.42
C ASP A 23 -23.01 -6.23 -11.72
N LYS A 24 -23.16 -5.02 -11.19
CA LYS A 24 -22.17 -3.94 -11.30
C LYS A 24 -20.88 -4.28 -10.56
N ASP A 25 -20.98 -4.91 -9.39
CA ASP A 25 -19.81 -5.31 -8.62
C ASP A 25 -19.06 -6.48 -9.28
N GLU A 26 -19.75 -7.43 -9.90
CA GLU A 26 -19.14 -8.54 -10.65
C GLU A 26 -18.37 -8.06 -11.90
N GLN A 27 -18.83 -6.99 -12.54
CA GLN A 27 -18.21 -6.42 -13.75
C GLN A 27 -16.96 -5.58 -13.47
N LYS A 28 -16.63 -5.31 -12.19
CA LYS A 28 -15.42 -4.55 -11.86
C LYS A 28 -14.17 -5.33 -12.20
N ASP A 29 -13.21 -4.65 -12.81
CA ASP A 29 -11.86 -5.18 -13.00
C ASP A 29 -11.20 -5.55 -11.67
N LEU A 30 -10.35 -6.56 -11.71
CA LEU A 30 -9.58 -7.01 -10.57
C LEU A 30 -8.09 -6.71 -10.79
N LEU A 31 -7.50 -5.94 -9.89
CA LEU A 31 -6.05 -5.73 -9.84
C LEU A 31 -5.46 -6.46 -8.63
N ARG A 32 -4.47 -7.31 -8.90
CA ARG A 32 -3.65 -7.94 -7.88
C ARG A 32 -2.30 -7.23 -7.81
N PHE A 33 -1.91 -6.77 -6.64
CA PHE A 33 -0.60 -6.18 -6.46
C PHE A 33 0.07 -6.67 -5.18
N LEU A 34 1.39 -6.68 -5.20
CA LEU A 34 2.19 -6.93 -4.01
C LEU A 34 2.82 -5.63 -3.51
N THR A 35 3.05 -5.58 -2.22
CA THR A 35 3.89 -4.55 -1.60
C THR A 35 5.21 -5.16 -1.17
N ALA A 36 6.31 -4.53 -1.53
CA ALA A 36 7.65 -4.95 -1.15
C ALA A 36 8.48 -3.73 -0.72
N GLY A 37 9.44 -3.97 0.16
CA GLY A 37 10.30 -2.94 0.74
C GLY A 37 10.98 -3.49 1.98
N SER A 38 11.95 -2.78 2.51
CA SER A 38 12.65 -3.20 3.72
C SER A 38 11.73 -3.14 4.96
N VAL A 39 12.21 -3.70 6.05
CA VAL A 39 11.62 -3.44 7.37
C VAL A 39 11.65 -1.92 7.58
N ASP A 40 10.60 -1.37 8.15
CA ASP A 40 10.42 0.06 8.44
C ASP A 40 10.25 1.00 7.23
N ASP A 41 10.20 0.52 5.98
CA ASP A 41 9.85 1.36 4.83
C ASP A 41 8.37 1.82 4.84
N GLY A 42 7.55 1.28 5.75
CA GLY A 42 6.15 1.69 5.95
C GLY A 42 5.13 0.92 5.11
N LYS A 43 5.43 -0.34 4.74
CA LYS A 43 4.50 -1.21 4.00
C LYS A 43 3.15 -1.36 4.71
N SER A 44 3.19 -1.77 5.97
CA SER A 44 1.98 -1.97 6.77
C SER A 44 1.20 -0.67 6.95
N THR A 45 1.90 0.44 7.18
CA THR A 45 1.27 1.77 7.26
C THR A 45 0.56 2.12 5.96
N LEU A 46 1.21 1.91 4.80
CA LEU A 46 0.61 2.20 3.49
C LEU A 46 -0.63 1.34 3.23
N ILE A 47 -0.55 0.03 3.47
CA ILE A 47 -1.68 -0.87 3.26
C ILE A 47 -2.83 -0.51 4.21
N GLY A 48 -2.53 -0.30 5.49
CA GLY A 48 -3.52 0.12 6.47
C GLY A 48 -4.17 1.46 6.10
N ARG A 49 -3.40 2.41 5.59
CA ARG A 49 -3.90 3.68 5.07
C ARG A 49 -4.81 3.51 3.86
N LEU A 50 -4.43 2.69 2.88
CA LEU A 50 -5.28 2.37 1.72
C LEU A 50 -6.61 1.74 2.14
N LEU A 51 -6.60 0.82 3.11
CA LEU A 51 -7.81 0.20 3.65
C LEU A 51 -8.69 1.22 4.37
N PHE A 52 -8.09 2.10 5.17
CA PHE A 52 -8.77 3.16 5.87
C PHE A 52 -9.42 4.17 4.91
N ASP A 53 -8.66 4.71 3.95
CA ASP A 53 -9.13 5.72 3.01
C ASP A 53 -10.14 5.14 2.01
N SER A 54 -10.10 3.81 1.72
CA SER A 54 -11.13 3.15 0.92
C SER A 54 -12.50 3.10 1.61
N LYS A 55 -12.62 3.58 2.84
CA LYS A 55 -13.84 3.67 3.66
C LYS A 55 -14.57 2.33 3.82
N LYS A 56 -13.84 1.22 3.84
CA LYS A 56 -14.36 -0.14 4.00
C LYS A 56 -14.23 -0.68 5.42
N LEU A 57 -13.74 0.13 6.35
CA LEU A 57 -13.69 -0.23 7.76
C LEU A 57 -15.05 0.02 8.42
N TYR A 58 -15.49 -0.93 9.23
CA TYR A 58 -16.67 -0.77 10.07
C TYR A 58 -16.37 0.18 11.24
N GLU A 59 -17.40 0.87 11.73
CA GLU A 59 -17.24 1.84 12.84
C GLU A 59 -16.59 1.22 14.09
N ASP A 60 -16.94 -0.02 14.43
CA ASP A 60 -16.34 -0.78 15.53
C ASP A 60 -14.84 -1.05 15.31
N GLN A 61 -14.42 -1.27 14.06
CA GLN A 61 -13.00 -1.42 13.72
C GLN A 61 -12.24 -0.10 13.81
N LEU A 62 -12.86 1.01 13.44
CA LEU A 62 -12.28 2.34 13.59
C LEU A 62 -12.09 2.71 15.07
N ASP A 63 -13.13 2.50 15.89
CA ASP A 63 -13.07 2.74 17.33
C ASP A 63 -12.04 1.84 18.03
N ALA A 64 -11.89 0.62 17.57
CA ALA A 64 -10.86 -0.30 18.06
C ALA A 64 -9.47 0.18 17.67
N LEU A 65 -9.29 0.58 16.40
CA LEU A 65 -8.02 1.09 15.87
C LEU A 65 -7.56 2.35 16.63
N GLU A 66 -8.45 3.31 16.87
CA GLU A 66 -8.13 4.52 17.63
C GLU A 66 -7.73 4.21 19.08
N ARG A 67 -8.44 3.30 19.73
CA ARG A 67 -8.11 2.86 21.10
C ARG A 67 -6.77 2.14 21.16
N ASP A 68 -6.54 1.24 20.21
CA ASP A 68 -5.32 0.44 20.18
C ASP A 68 -4.11 1.30 19.77
N SER A 69 -4.29 2.26 18.85
CA SER A 69 -3.25 3.23 18.49
C SER A 69 -2.76 4.04 19.71
N LYS A 70 -3.69 4.49 20.56
CA LYS A 70 -3.35 5.22 21.80
C LYS A 70 -2.68 4.33 22.85
N ARG A 71 -2.94 3.03 22.84
CA ARG A 71 -2.45 2.08 23.86
C ARG A 71 -1.11 1.45 23.51
N VAL A 72 -0.95 1.03 22.26
CA VAL A 72 0.19 0.20 21.80
C VAL A 72 0.77 0.66 20.48
N GLY A 73 0.21 1.70 19.85
CA GLY A 73 0.66 2.20 18.56
C GLY A 73 2.04 2.86 18.62
N ASN A 74 2.77 2.79 17.53
CA ASN A 74 4.11 3.37 17.37
C ASN A 74 4.12 4.65 16.51
N ALA A 75 2.94 5.16 16.11
CA ALA A 75 2.80 6.34 15.24
C ALA A 75 2.70 7.68 15.98
N GLY A 76 3.07 7.73 17.27
CA GLY A 76 2.98 8.94 18.09
C GLY A 76 1.51 9.39 18.29
N ASP A 77 1.21 10.64 17.95
CA ASP A 77 -0.14 11.20 18.06
C ASP A 77 -1.05 10.82 16.87
N HIS A 78 -0.51 10.13 15.84
CA HIS A 78 -1.25 9.67 14.68
C HIS A 78 -1.89 8.30 14.91
N ILE A 79 -2.91 7.97 14.12
CA ILE A 79 -3.48 6.61 14.07
C ILE A 79 -2.42 5.66 13.51
N ASP A 80 -2.15 4.58 14.23
CA ASP A 80 -1.25 3.53 13.74
C ASP A 80 -2.01 2.56 12.82
N TYR A 81 -1.99 2.87 11.54
CA TYR A 81 -2.65 2.06 10.51
C TYR A 81 -2.07 0.66 10.37
N ALA A 82 -0.84 0.41 10.82
CA ALA A 82 -0.24 -0.92 10.79
C ALA A 82 -1.01 -1.92 11.67
N LEU A 83 -1.64 -1.45 12.76
CA LEU A 83 -2.46 -2.29 13.64
C LEU A 83 -3.68 -2.93 12.93
N LEU A 84 -4.12 -2.37 11.79
CA LEU A 84 -5.16 -3.00 10.97
C LEU A 84 -4.72 -4.32 10.32
N LEU A 85 -3.43 -4.53 10.20
CA LEU A 85 -2.85 -5.65 9.47
C LEU A 85 -2.37 -6.78 10.38
N ASP A 86 -2.11 -6.48 11.65
CA ASP A 86 -1.55 -7.42 12.60
C ASP A 86 -2.48 -8.61 12.85
N GLY A 87 -2.30 -9.66 12.07
CA GLY A 87 -3.12 -10.86 12.08
C GLY A 87 -2.62 -11.93 13.05
N LEU A 88 -1.31 -12.16 13.09
CA LEU A 88 -0.69 -13.19 13.90
C LEU A 88 -0.11 -12.61 15.21
N LYS A 89 -0.26 -13.34 16.32
CA LYS A 89 0.32 -12.93 17.61
C LYS A 89 1.84 -12.73 17.51
N ALA A 90 2.53 -13.60 16.76
CA ALA A 90 3.96 -13.52 16.54
C ALA A 90 4.38 -12.27 15.72
N GLU A 91 3.54 -11.84 14.79
CA GLU A 91 3.76 -10.61 14.02
C GLU A 91 3.64 -9.37 14.89
N ARG A 92 2.61 -9.33 15.77
CA ARG A 92 2.42 -8.26 16.75
C ARG A 92 3.57 -8.15 17.74
N GLU A 93 4.07 -9.30 18.24
CA GLU A 93 5.17 -9.33 19.21
C GLU A 93 6.51 -8.90 18.60
N GLN A 94 6.72 -9.13 17.31
CA GLN A 94 7.95 -8.82 16.60
C GLN A 94 7.86 -7.54 15.76
N GLY A 95 6.66 -7.02 15.51
CA GLY A 95 6.42 -5.85 14.65
C GLY A 95 6.82 -6.07 13.19
N ILE A 96 6.79 -7.32 12.70
CA ILE A 96 7.16 -7.68 11.33
C ILE A 96 6.14 -8.62 10.70
N THR A 97 5.93 -8.52 9.39
CA THR A 97 5.17 -9.49 8.60
C THR A 97 6.02 -10.75 8.39
N ILE A 98 5.50 -11.91 8.73
CA ILE A 98 6.19 -13.21 8.63
C ILE A 98 5.72 -13.98 7.40
N ASP A 99 4.40 -14.07 7.21
CA ASP A 99 3.79 -14.80 6.10
C ASP A 99 3.06 -13.85 5.15
N VAL A 100 2.67 -14.35 3.97
CA VAL A 100 1.91 -13.54 3.03
C VAL A 100 0.48 -13.39 3.51
N ALA A 101 0.06 -12.16 3.74
CA ALA A 101 -1.32 -11.83 4.05
C ALA A 101 -2.01 -11.22 2.83
N TYR A 102 -3.17 -11.78 2.47
CA TYR A 102 -3.99 -11.21 1.40
C TYR A 102 -5.06 -10.30 1.99
N ARG A 103 -5.13 -9.07 1.47
CA ARG A 103 -6.13 -8.08 1.85
C ARG A 103 -6.95 -7.69 0.64
N TYR A 104 -8.22 -7.41 0.88
CA TYR A 104 -9.19 -7.14 -0.18
C TYR A 104 -9.85 -5.80 0.07
N PHE A 105 -9.89 -4.96 -0.95
CA PHE A 105 -10.73 -3.78 -0.94
C PHE A 105 -11.27 -3.49 -2.34
N SER A 106 -12.25 -2.64 -2.44
CA SER A 106 -12.78 -2.21 -3.73
C SER A 106 -13.14 -0.74 -3.70
N THR A 107 -12.91 -0.08 -4.81
CA THR A 107 -13.43 1.25 -5.10
C THR A 107 -14.73 1.13 -5.91
N ASN A 108 -15.28 2.25 -6.34
CA ASN A 108 -16.45 2.23 -7.23
C ASN A 108 -16.13 1.60 -8.60
N ASN A 109 -14.86 1.62 -9.02
CA ASN A 109 -14.46 1.24 -10.37
C ASN A 109 -13.71 -0.11 -10.42
N ARG A 110 -13.03 -0.52 -9.35
CA ARG A 110 -12.13 -1.67 -9.39
C ARG A 110 -12.06 -2.41 -8.06
N LYS A 111 -11.84 -3.73 -8.13
CA LYS A 111 -11.50 -4.59 -6.99
C LYS A 111 -9.98 -4.73 -6.88
N PHE A 112 -9.49 -4.83 -5.66
CA PHE A 112 -8.06 -4.97 -5.39
C PHE A 112 -7.80 -6.15 -4.46
N ILE A 113 -6.72 -6.87 -4.76
CA ILE A 113 -6.11 -7.86 -3.86
C ILE A 113 -4.69 -7.41 -3.59
N ILE A 114 -4.38 -7.15 -2.34
CA ILE A 114 -3.05 -6.82 -1.87
C ILE A 114 -2.41 -8.10 -1.34
N ALA A 115 -1.23 -8.46 -1.86
CA ALA A 115 -0.36 -9.43 -1.23
C ALA A 115 0.65 -8.63 -0.36
N ASP A 116 0.41 -8.60 0.95
CA ASP A 116 1.36 -8.04 1.90
C ASP A 116 2.50 -9.03 2.09
N THR A 117 3.72 -8.60 1.74
CA THR A 117 4.88 -9.48 1.76
C THR A 117 5.88 -9.06 2.82
N PRO A 118 6.55 -10.04 3.47
CA PRO A 118 7.57 -9.76 4.46
C PRO A 118 8.70 -8.90 3.89
N GLY A 119 9.14 -7.90 4.66
CA GLY A 119 10.30 -7.06 4.30
C GLY A 119 11.65 -7.69 4.63
N HIS A 120 11.67 -8.68 5.51
CA HIS A 120 12.90 -9.29 6.00
C HIS A 120 13.45 -10.34 5.01
N GLU A 121 14.77 -10.34 4.80
CA GLU A 121 15.42 -11.22 3.82
C GLU A 121 15.19 -12.72 4.04
N GLN A 122 15.01 -13.14 5.30
CA GLN A 122 14.75 -14.54 5.65
C GLN A 122 13.41 -15.05 5.07
N TYR A 123 12.47 -14.16 4.78
CA TYR A 123 11.14 -14.49 4.29
C TYR A 123 10.96 -14.23 2.79
N THR A 124 12.06 -14.09 2.04
CA THR A 124 12.04 -13.87 0.58
C THR A 124 11.19 -14.90 -0.18
N ARG A 125 11.16 -16.15 0.29
CA ARG A 125 10.33 -17.22 -0.30
C ARG A 125 8.84 -16.86 -0.27
N ASN A 126 8.38 -16.28 0.81
CA ASN A 126 7.00 -15.87 0.98
C ASN A 126 6.65 -14.72 0.02
N MET A 127 7.58 -13.80 -0.23
CA MET A 127 7.41 -12.77 -1.25
C MET A 127 7.19 -13.37 -2.66
N ILE A 128 7.94 -14.42 -3.03
CA ILE A 128 7.76 -15.10 -4.32
C ILE A 128 6.36 -15.72 -4.42
N THR A 129 5.89 -16.34 -3.35
CA THR A 129 4.53 -16.93 -3.29
C THR A 129 3.46 -15.84 -3.47
N GLY A 130 3.54 -14.74 -2.73
CA GLY A 130 2.59 -13.63 -2.83
C GLY A 130 2.63 -12.93 -4.19
N GLY A 131 3.81 -12.81 -4.78
CA GLY A 131 4.03 -12.15 -6.07
C GLY A 131 3.62 -12.96 -7.30
N SER A 132 3.49 -14.29 -7.18
CA SER A 132 3.26 -15.19 -8.32
C SER A 132 1.99 -14.89 -9.13
N THR A 133 1.01 -14.25 -8.52
CA THR A 133 -0.27 -13.87 -9.17
C THR A 133 -0.45 -12.37 -9.30
N ALA A 134 0.55 -11.57 -8.92
CA ALA A 134 0.46 -10.12 -8.94
C ALA A 134 0.63 -9.56 -10.36
N ASN A 135 -0.17 -8.56 -10.69
CA ASN A 135 -0.10 -7.82 -11.95
C ASN A 135 0.82 -6.59 -11.83
N LEU A 136 0.97 -6.08 -10.61
CA LEU A 136 1.71 -4.87 -10.28
C LEU A 136 2.47 -5.07 -8.97
N ALA A 137 3.63 -4.44 -8.85
CA ALA A 137 4.40 -4.38 -7.61
C ALA A 137 4.57 -2.94 -7.14
N ILE A 138 4.31 -2.69 -5.85
CA ILE A 138 4.63 -1.44 -5.18
C ILE A 138 5.90 -1.67 -4.37
N ILE A 139 6.98 -1.03 -4.80
CA ILE A 139 8.27 -1.05 -4.10
C ILE A 139 8.36 0.21 -3.24
N LEU A 140 8.35 0.02 -1.93
CA LEU A 140 8.51 1.13 -1.00
C LEU A 140 9.99 1.40 -0.72
N VAL A 141 10.31 2.68 -0.60
CA VAL A 141 11.63 3.19 -0.24
C VAL A 141 11.45 4.31 0.78
N ASP A 142 12.14 4.24 1.90
CA ASP A 142 12.19 5.35 2.85
C ASP A 142 13.02 6.49 2.26
N ALA A 143 12.43 7.68 2.15
CA ALA A 143 13.06 8.87 1.55
C ALA A 143 14.38 9.25 2.24
N ARG A 144 14.55 8.94 3.53
CA ARG A 144 15.78 9.21 4.28
C ARG A 144 16.93 8.34 3.82
N THR A 145 16.66 7.04 3.58
CA THR A 145 17.70 6.04 3.29
C THR A 145 17.94 5.83 1.80
N GLY A 146 16.93 6.05 0.95
CA GLY A 146 17.01 5.84 -0.49
C GLY A 146 17.07 4.36 -0.89
N VAL A 147 17.68 4.08 -2.05
CA VAL A 147 17.74 2.73 -2.65
C VAL A 147 18.80 1.87 -1.96
N ILE A 148 18.38 1.05 -1.04
CA ILE A 148 19.25 0.14 -0.29
C ILE A 148 19.33 -1.27 -0.94
N THR A 149 20.22 -2.12 -0.43
CA THR A 149 20.41 -3.49 -0.93
C THR A 149 19.10 -4.29 -0.95
N GLN A 150 18.25 -4.13 0.06
CA GLN A 150 16.97 -4.84 0.13
C GLN A 150 16.00 -4.37 -0.94
N THR A 151 15.95 -3.06 -1.23
CA THR A 151 15.17 -2.49 -2.35
C THR A 151 15.57 -3.13 -3.68
N ARG A 152 16.89 -3.23 -3.93
CA ARG A 152 17.44 -3.85 -5.14
C ARG A 152 17.09 -5.33 -5.23
N ARG A 153 17.16 -6.07 -4.13
CA ARG A 153 16.82 -7.49 -4.04
C ARG A 153 15.33 -7.72 -4.35
N HIS A 154 14.43 -6.96 -3.72
CA HIS A 154 13.00 -7.06 -3.98
C HIS A 154 12.65 -6.73 -5.43
N THR A 155 13.23 -5.68 -5.99
CA THR A 155 13.02 -5.30 -7.40
C THR A 155 13.52 -6.38 -8.35
N PHE A 156 14.67 -6.99 -8.07
CA PHE A 156 15.18 -8.11 -8.86
C PHE A 156 14.22 -9.32 -8.83
N LEU A 157 13.66 -9.65 -7.66
CA LEU A 157 12.66 -10.72 -7.55
C LEU A 157 11.38 -10.39 -8.33
N VAL A 158 10.92 -9.15 -8.30
CA VAL A 158 9.77 -8.67 -9.09
C VAL A 158 10.02 -8.86 -10.58
N SER A 159 11.25 -8.56 -11.05
CA SER A 159 11.62 -8.79 -12.46
C SER A 159 11.63 -10.28 -12.82
N LEU A 160 12.15 -11.15 -11.94
CA LEU A 160 12.14 -12.62 -12.15
C LEU A 160 10.72 -13.21 -12.17
N LEU A 161 9.79 -12.63 -11.40
CA LEU A 161 8.37 -13.02 -11.42
C LEU A 161 7.65 -12.54 -12.69
N GLY A 162 8.30 -11.76 -13.55
CA GLY A 162 7.74 -11.26 -14.79
C GLY A 162 6.70 -10.15 -14.60
N ILE A 163 6.66 -9.51 -13.44
CA ILE A 163 5.78 -8.38 -13.16
C ILE A 163 6.28 -7.17 -13.94
N LYS A 164 5.45 -6.66 -14.85
CA LYS A 164 5.83 -5.60 -15.79
C LYS A 164 5.56 -4.20 -15.29
N HIS A 165 4.60 -4.04 -14.38
CA HIS A 165 4.20 -2.74 -13.84
C HIS A 165 4.75 -2.59 -12.44
N VAL A 166 5.57 -1.57 -12.23
CA VAL A 166 6.17 -1.27 -10.93
C VAL A 166 5.86 0.15 -10.52
N VAL A 167 5.44 0.32 -9.28
CA VAL A 167 5.36 1.63 -8.64
C VAL A 167 6.49 1.72 -7.63
N LEU A 168 7.36 2.71 -7.79
CA LEU A 168 8.31 3.12 -6.77
C LEU A 168 7.62 4.14 -5.86
N ALA A 169 7.25 3.72 -4.68
CA ALA A 169 6.66 4.57 -3.66
C ALA A 169 7.77 5.11 -2.75
N VAL A 170 8.18 6.37 -2.98
CA VAL A 170 9.15 7.06 -2.12
C VAL A 170 8.39 7.58 -0.92
N ASN A 171 8.40 6.79 0.16
CA ASN A 171 7.63 7.00 1.36
C ASN A 171 8.38 7.83 2.40
N LYS A 172 7.63 8.35 3.37
CA LYS A 172 8.13 9.21 4.45
C LYS A 172 8.75 10.52 3.93
N MET A 173 8.14 11.07 2.88
CA MET A 173 8.55 12.37 2.36
C MET A 173 8.38 13.50 3.38
N ASP A 174 7.48 13.32 4.34
CA ASP A 174 7.31 14.18 5.51
C ASP A 174 8.57 14.33 6.36
N LEU A 175 9.43 13.30 6.40
CA LEU A 175 10.69 13.32 7.15
C LEU A 175 11.88 13.93 6.40
N VAL A 176 11.65 14.36 5.16
CA VAL A 176 12.64 15.07 4.31
C VAL A 176 12.03 16.34 3.71
N ASP A 177 11.07 16.94 4.41
CA ASP A 177 10.40 18.21 4.05
C ASP A 177 9.84 18.23 2.61
N PHE A 178 9.37 17.06 2.12
CA PHE A 178 8.85 16.88 0.75
C PHE A 178 9.81 17.38 -0.34
N SER A 179 11.11 17.22 -0.13
CA SER A 179 12.16 17.68 -1.04
C SER A 179 12.08 17.06 -2.42
N GLU A 180 11.88 17.88 -3.44
CA GLU A 180 11.92 17.47 -4.86
C GLU A 180 13.30 16.93 -5.23
N GLU A 181 14.38 17.57 -4.75
CA GLU A 181 15.75 17.15 -5.03
C GLU A 181 16.00 15.73 -4.53
N ARG A 182 15.59 15.45 -3.26
CA ARG A 182 15.74 14.11 -2.67
C ARG A 182 14.94 13.05 -3.41
N PHE A 183 13.71 13.37 -3.81
CA PHE A 183 12.90 12.47 -4.62
C PHE A 183 13.57 12.16 -5.96
N ASN A 184 14.04 13.17 -6.68
CA ASN A 184 14.67 13.01 -7.98
C ASN A 184 15.98 12.22 -7.89
N GLU A 185 16.77 12.38 -6.83
CA GLU A 185 17.98 11.59 -6.56
C GLU A 185 17.63 10.09 -6.44
N ILE A 186 16.65 9.75 -5.60
CA ILE A 186 16.20 8.35 -5.40
C ILE A 186 15.66 7.75 -6.70
N VAL A 187 14.83 8.50 -7.42
CA VAL A 187 14.27 8.07 -8.72
C VAL A 187 15.36 7.83 -9.74
N GLY A 188 16.36 8.72 -9.81
CA GLY A 188 17.50 8.58 -10.71
C GLY A 188 18.32 7.32 -10.43
N GLU A 189 18.66 7.08 -9.16
CA GLU A 189 19.37 5.88 -8.73
C GLU A 189 18.57 4.61 -9.04
N TYR A 190 17.28 4.62 -8.72
CA TYR A 190 16.43 3.47 -8.97
C TYR A 190 16.27 3.16 -10.45
N LYS A 191 16.03 4.16 -11.29
CA LYS A 191 15.92 4.00 -12.75
C LYS A 191 17.21 3.46 -13.37
N GLN A 192 18.37 3.93 -12.90
CA GLN A 192 19.66 3.40 -13.34
C GLN A 192 19.81 1.91 -12.97
N PHE A 193 19.39 1.53 -11.77
CA PHE A 193 19.44 0.15 -11.32
C PHE A 193 18.54 -0.79 -12.13
N ILE A 194 17.31 -0.37 -12.44
CA ILE A 194 16.34 -1.23 -13.15
C ILE A 194 16.54 -1.32 -14.65
N ALA A 195 17.33 -0.44 -15.25
CA ALA A 195 17.55 -0.39 -16.71
C ALA A 195 17.92 -1.77 -17.31
N PRO A 196 18.80 -2.59 -16.72
CA PRO A 196 19.13 -3.92 -17.25
C PRO A 196 18.08 -5.01 -16.89
N LEU A 197 17.08 -4.74 -16.05
CA LEU A 197 16.16 -5.75 -15.54
C LEU A 197 14.95 -6.02 -16.44
N GLY A 198 14.78 -5.25 -17.52
CA GLY A 198 13.68 -5.43 -18.46
C GLY A 198 12.30 -5.10 -17.89
N ILE A 199 12.22 -4.23 -16.89
CA ILE A 199 10.96 -3.68 -16.35
C ILE A 199 10.55 -2.51 -17.25
N PRO A 200 9.46 -2.62 -18.05
CA PRO A 200 9.15 -1.64 -19.07
C PRO A 200 8.52 -0.36 -18.52
N GLU A 201 7.79 -0.45 -17.42
CA GLU A 201 7.04 0.67 -16.86
C GLU A 201 7.30 0.81 -15.36
N VAL A 202 7.75 1.99 -14.97
CA VAL A 202 7.93 2.37 -13.57
C VAL A 202 7.32 3.74 -13.33
N THR A 203 6.31 3.78 -12.47
CA THR A 203 5.75 5.03 -11.96
C THR A 203 6.39 5.34 -10.62
N CYS A 204 6.89 6.56 -10.44
CA CYS A 204 7.53 6.98 -9.19
C CYS A 204 6.63 8.00 -8.48
N ILE A 205 6.27 7.74 -7.22
CA ILE A 205 5.32 8.55 -6.45
C ILE A 205 5.97 8.98 -5.13
N PRO A 206 6.08 10.30 -4.86
CA PRO A 206 6.48 10.79 -3.55
C PRO A 206 5.28 10.75 -2.62
N LEU A 207 5.36 10.05 -1.48
CA LEU A 207 4.21 9.93 -0.58
C LEU A 207 4.59 9.99 0.91
N SER A 208 3.61 10.28 1.75
CA SER A 208 3.62 9.97 3.17
C SER A 208 2.45 9.05 3.48
N ALA A 209 2.74 7.78 3.74
CA ALA A 209 1.72 6.81 4.11
C ALA A 209 1.05 7.17 5.45
N LEU A 210 1.79 7.79 6.37
CA LEU A 210 1.30 8.21 7.67
C LEU A 210 0.30 9.37 7.56
N ASP A 211 0.66 10.41 6.83
CA ASP A 211 -0.16 11.61 6.66
C ASP A 211 -1.22 11.46 5.55
N GLY A 212 -0.98 10.55 4.59
CA GLY A 212 -1.86 10.27 3.45
C GLY A 212 -1.54 11.07 2.18
N ASP A 213 -0.40 11.79 2.17
CA ASP A 213 0.00 12.56 1.00
C ASP A 213 0.26 11.66 -0.21
N ASN A 214 -0.37 11.99 -1.33
CA ASN A 214 -0.30 11.26 -2.60
C ASN A 214 -0.66 9.76 -2.49
N VAL A 215 -1.37 9.34 -1.44
CA VAL A 215 -1.86 7.96 -1.33
C VAL A 215 -3.16 7.80 -2.12
N VAL A 216 -4.24 8.48 -1.74
CA VAL A 216 -5.51 8.47 -2.48
C VAL A 216 -5.72 9.81 -3.19
N GLU A 217 -5.44 10.91 -2.51
CA GLU A 217 -5.56 12.25 -3.04
C GLU A 217 -4.18 12.88 -3.24
N LYS A 218 -4.09 13.81 -4.20
CA LYS A 218 -2.86 14.58 -4.41
C LYS A 218 -2.58 15.48 -3.22
N SER A 219 -1.31 15.60 -2.88
CA SER A 219 -0.85 16.46 -1.79
C SER A 219 -0.50 17.86 -2.30
N ASP A 220 -0.95 18.87 -1.56
CA ASP A 220 -0.52 20.26 -1.77
C ASP A 220 0.94 20.49 -1.31
N ARG A 221 1.50 19.57 -0.51
CA ARG A 221 2.90 19.63 -0.03
C ARG A 221 3.92 19.25 -1.10
N THR A 222 3.46 18.65 -2.24
CA THR A 222 4.31 18.31 -3.38
C THR A 222 3.85 19.04 -4.65
N PRO A 223 3.85 20.39 -4.69
CA PRO A 223 3.35 21.15 -5.84
C PRO A 223 4.15 20.93 -7.12
N TRP A 224 5.38 20.44 -7.00
CA TRP A 224 6.27 20.07 -8.08
C TRP A 224 5.91 18.71 -8.73
N TYR A 225 5.22 17.82 -8.01
CA TYR A 225 4.77 16.54 -8.52
C TYR A 225 3.47 16.68 -9.33
N LYS A 226 3.51 16.36 -10.62
CA LYS A 226 2.38 16.59 -11.54
C LYS A 226 1.59 15.35 -11.89
N ASP A 227 2.13 14.15 -11.62
CA ASP A 227 1.49 12.88 -11.92
C ASP A 227 0.36 12.56 -10.92
N THR A 228 -0.19 11.35 -10.99
CA THR A 228 -1.31 10.90 -10.15
C THR A 228 -0.84 10.44 -8.77
N SER A 229 -1.76 10.43 -7.79
CA SER A 229 -1.60 9.70 -6.53
C SER A 229 -1.56 8.18 -6.77
N LEU A 230 -1.21 7.41 -5.73
CA LEU A 230 -1.12 5.96 -5.77
C LEU A 230 -2.51 5.33 -6.00
#